data_45dbb8fca89103846049c41101b00525
#
_entry.id   45dbb8fca89103846049c41101b00525
#
_cell.length_a   1.000
_cell.length_b   1.000
_cell.length_c   1.000
_cell.angle_alpha   90.00
_cell.angle_beta   90.00
_cell.angle_gamma   90.00
#
_symmetry.space_group_name_H-M   'P 1'
#
loop_
_entity.id
_entity.type
_entity.pdbx_description
1 polymer ?
#
loop_
_entity_poly.entity_id
_entity_poly.type
_entity_poly.pdbx_seq_one_letter_code
_entity_poly.pdbx_strand_id
1 'polypeptide(L)'
;MLTFTTLPTPIAGPGPANGLPILDAGGARDVSDADWKVLGGRDGYVDRFPTVLPYDAQDSFDRRVETRDLRVAVLENDRLRATFLLDLGGRLWTLYDKVAGRELLYQPDTLMHGNLALRQAWFSGGVEWNLGFTGHWPLTSSPVSAGRLPGPDGSEVLRLWAYERMLGLVWRLDAWLPDGSEDLYVRVVLDNPYDRTVPVYWWSTIAVPQVAGGRVLLPAKRAVSSGYGALSVIDVTPDRLDPASQRYASDLFADLDGLDEPWVAAVDAAGVGMQQTSTPRLRGRKLFVWGTATGGETWQTWLGGTGRYCEIQAGLGPTQLHHLPLPPGETWTWTEAYGPLSLAGPVGDQPPRPTRVAEAERALARIQEAPVTIQATGDGWGALAVAAGDLPVGPATPFPAETLGAAQRPWLAVLGGQALNVPAAPVAGPGWRARLEEAPESPARDLHLGYLALARGKVRRARKYWRSSLAAGPSAEAYRALGLTSTDPEERADYLGQAILLDPNPSLLIEYATAALTVGRAAEVVERVRGHELEGPRAGRFGLLLAEAYVALGRLDEAGAILDAGLVVPDIREGAATFTEVWKAYEAARGTNRPLPPHYDFRMRPEA
;
A
#
# COMPACT_ATOMS: atom_id res chain seq x y z
N MET A 1 24.03 -6.11 17.60
CA MET A 1 23.13 -6.13 18.78
C MET A 1 21.71 -5.80 18.31
N LEU A 2 20.70 -6.53 18.81
CA LEU A 2 19.27 -6.29 18.52
C LEU A 2 18.55 -5.82 19.78
N THR A 3 17.90 -4.65 19.71
CA THR A 3 17.15 -4.05 20.83
C THR A 3 15.72 -3.77 20.42
N PHE A 4 14.76 -4.05 21.31
CA PHE A 4 13.35 -3.66 21.17
C PHE A 4 13.06 -2.51 22.12
N THR A 5 12.50 -1.43 21.61
CA THR A 5 12.25 -0.18 22.36
C THR A 5 11.10 0.61 21.74
N THR A 6 10.92 1.86 22.15
CA THR A 6 10.00 2.81 21.52
C THR A 6 10.74 4.01 20.94
N LEU A 7 10.15 4.63 19.92
CA LEU A 7 10.65 5.82 19.25
C LEU A 7 9.56 6.90 19.30
N PRO A 8 9.74 8.00 20.07
CA PRO A 8 8.86 9.14 20.00
C PRO A 8 8.83 9.72 18.59
N THR A 9 7.68 9.71 17.94
CA THR A 9 7.53 10.09 16.53
C THR A 9 6.40 11.09 16.37
N PRO A 10 6.65 12.27 15.74
CA PRO A 10 5.57 13.17 15.33
C PRO A 10 4.81 12.52 14.16
N ILE A 11 3.53 12.21 14.38
CA ILE A 11 2.71 11.46 13.43
C ILE A 11 1.30 12.03 13.31
N ALA A 12 0.79 12.13 12.09
CA ALA A 12 -0.63 12.19 11.81
C ALA A 12 -1.07 10.83 11.26
N GLY A 13 -1.64 10.01 12.12
CA GLY A 13 -2.00 8.62 11.82
C GLY A 13 -3.20 8.48 10.88
N PRO A 14 -3.53 7.25 10.44
CA PRO A 14 -4.65 6.99 9.54
C PRO A 14 -6.02 7.12 10.23
N GLY A 15 -6.04 7.34 11.53
CA GLY A 15 -7.28 7.26 12.32
C GLY A 15 -7.80 5.82 12.45
N PRO A 16 -8.97 5.63 13.03
CA PRO A 16 -9.62 4.32 13.11
C PRO A 16 -10.06 3.88 11.71
N ALA A 17 -10.05 2.56 11.45
CA ALA A 17 -10.66 2.00 10.26
C ALA A 17 -12.17 2.32 10.24
N ASN A 18 -12.73 2.59 9.06
CA ASN A 18 -14.14 2.97 8.94
C ASN A 18 -15.13 1.80 9.02
N GLY A 19 -14.64 0.55 9.10
CA GLY A 19 -15.43 -0.66 9.17
C GLY A 19 -16.09 -1.07 7.85
N LEU A 20 -15.85 -0.34 6.76
CA LEU A 20 -16.38 -0.65 5.44
C LEU A 20 -15.34 -1.39 4.60
N PRO A 21 -15.62 -2.63 4.15
CA PRO A 21 -14.70 -3.37 3.31
C PRO A 21 -14.55 -2.72 1.93
N ILE A 22 -13.34 -2.78 1.38
CA ILE A 22 -13.03 -2.23 0.06
C ILE A 22 -13.46 -3.25 -1.00
N LEU A 23 -14.50 -2.93 -1.75
CA LEU A 23 -15.15 -3.85 -2.69
C LEU A 23 -14.57 -3.81 -4.12
N ASP A 24 -13.74 -2.82 -4.42
CA ASP A 24 -13.04 -2.74 -5.70
C ASP A 24 -11.51 -2.66 -5.50
N ALA A 25 -10.79 -2.83 -6.57
CA ALA A 25 -9.32 -2.73 -6.54
C ALA A 25 -8.83 -1.26 -6.66
N GLY A 26 -9.74 -0.31 -6.73
CA GLY A 26 -9.52 1.14 -6.75
C GLY A 26 -8.35 1.62 -7.60
N GLY A 27 -8.57 2.03 -8.84
CA GLY A 27 -7.56 2.71 -9.66
C GLY A 27 -6.39 1.86 -10.15
N ALA A 28 -6.45 0.55 -9.95
CA ALA A 28 -5.47 -0.34 -10.55
C ALA A 28 -5.62 -0.30 -12.09
N ARG A 29 -4.54 0.11 -12.76
CA ARG A 29 -4.50 0.22 -14.21
C ARG A 29 -4.81 -1.13 -14.87
N ASP A 30 -5.78 -1.15 -15.78
CA ASP A 30 -5.96 -2.27 -16.67
C ASP A 30 -4.82 -2.29 -17.68
N VAL A 31 -4.18 -3.44 -17.83
CA VAL A 31 -3.09 -3.63 -18.79
C VAL A 31 -3.72 -3.95 -20.13
N SER A 32 -3.63 -3.00 -21.08
CA SER A 32 -4.14 -3.16 -22.43
C SER A 32 -3.33 -4.20 -23.23
N ASP A 33 -3.88 -4.71 -24.34
CA ASP A 33 -3.13 -5.59 -25.23
C ASP A 33 -1.90 -4.91 -25.85
N ALA A 34 -1.95 -3.57 -26.02
CA ALA A 34 -0.81 -2.78 -26.46
C ALA A 34 0.28 -2.74 -25.37
N ASP A 35 -0.10 -2.55 -24.11
CA ASP A 35 0.83 -2.58 -22.98
C ASP A 35 1.48 -3.97 -22.84
N TRP A 36 0.69 -5.05 -22.99
CA TRP A 36 1.25 -6.42 -22.95
C TRP A 36 2.27 -6.68 -24.05
N LYS A 37 2.11 -6.10 -25.24
CA LYS A 37 3.14 -6.17 -26.30
C LYS A 37 4.43 -5.48 -25.88
N VAL A 38 4.34 -4.33 -25.20
CA VAL A 38 5.50 -3.63 -24.66
C VAL A 38 6.21 -4.46 -23.59
N LEU A 39 5.43 -5.20 -22.78
CA LEU A 39 5.92 -6.06 -21.70
C LEU A 39 6.41 -7.44 -22.15
N GLY A 40 6.36 -7.75 -23.45
CA GLY A 40 6.81 -9.04 -23.99
C GLY A 40 5.77 -10.16 -23.97
N GLY A 41 4.54 -9.90 -23.61
CA GLY A 41 3.44 -10.87 -23.55
C GLY A 41 2.96 -11.19 -22.14
N ARG A 42 2.06 -12.16 -22.03
CA ARG A 42 1.44 -12.61 -20.76
C ARG A 42 2.02 -13.92 -20.20
N ASP A 43 2.94 -14.54 -20.91
CA ASP A 43 3.48 -15.83 -20.51
C ASP A 43 4.22 -15.74 -19.15
N GLY A 44 3.88 -16.64 -18.24
CA GLY A 44 4.46 -16.64 -16.89
C GLY A 44 3.86 -15.64 -15.91
N TYR A 45 2.71 -15.03 -16.25
CA TYR A 45 1.98 -14.10 -15.37
C TYR A 45 0.58 -14.61 -15.06
N VAL A 46 0.02 -14.14 -13.97
CA VAL A 46 -1.35 -14.45 -13.53
C VAL A 46 -2.15 -13.18 -13.34
N ASP A 47 -3.47 -13.28 -13.46
CA ASP A 47 -4.36 -12.15 -13.25
C ASP A 47 -4.29 -11.68 -11.79
N ARG A 48 -4.36 -10.37 -11.61
CA ARG A 48 -4.43 -9.75 -10.29
C ARG A 48 -5.81 -9.95 -9.64
N PHE A 49 -5.89 -9.68 -8.34
CA PHE A 49 -7.14 -9.71 -7.61
C PHE A 49 -8.11 -8.60 -8.05
N PRO A 50 -9.41 -8.90 -8.17
CA PRO A 50 -10.41 -7.92 -8.61
C PRO A 50 -10.80 -6.92 -7.52
N THR A 51 -10.49 -7.20 -6.25
CA THR A 51 -10.86 -6.39 -5.08
C THR A 51 -9.73 -6.36 -4.06
N VAL A 52 -9.83 -5.48 -3.06
CA VAL A 52 -8.94 -5.43 -1.89
C VAL A 52 -9.52 -6.21 -0.68
N LEU A 53 -10.66 -6.90 -0.87
CA LEU A 53 -11.19 -7.78 0.16
C LEU A 53 -10.15 -8.78 0.66
N PRO A 54 -10.00 -8.98 1.96
CA PRO A 54 -10.97 -8.67 3.00
C PRO A 54 -10.64 -7.41 3.83
N TYR A 55 -9.89 -6.47 3.31
CA TYR A 55 -9.44 -5.29 4.06
C TYR A 55 -10.47 -4.15 4.04
N ASP A 56 -10.54 -3.43 5.16
CA ASP A 56 -11.31 -2.20 5.33
C ASP A 56 -10.45 -0.98 4.95
N ALA A 57 -11.10 0.11 4.56
CA ALA A 57 -10.43 1.38 4.30
C ALA A 57 -9.88 2.01 5.59
N GLN A 58 -8.73 2.66 5.47
CA GLN A 58 -8.07 3.44 6.53
C GLN A 58 -8.04 4.91 6.09
N ASP A 59 -9.18 5.58 6.11
CA ASP A 59 -9.38 6.91 5.52
C ASP A 59 -9.86 7.96 6.53
N SER A 60 -9.70 7.69 7.83
CA SER A 60 -10.18 8.57 8.91
C SER A 60 -9.10 9.52 9.45
N PHE A 61 -8.07 9.81 8.69
CA PHE A 61 -7.01 10.74 9.09
C PHE A 61 -7.48 12.21 8.96
N ASP A 62 -7.09 13.02 9.95
CA ASP A 62 -7.45 14.44 10.06
C ASP A 62 -6.25 15.40 9.90
N ARG A 63 -5.07 14.86 9.63
CA ARG A 63 -3.79 15.57 9.54
C ARG A 63 -3.34 16.23 10.85
N ARG A 64 -3.97 15.92 11.96
CA ARG A 64 -3.55 16.41 13.28
C ARG A 64 -2.30 15.65 13.72
N VAL A 65 -1.22 16.39 13.93
CA VAL A 65 0.06 15.84 14.38
C VAL A 65 0.03 15.68 15.91
N GLU A 66 0.43 14.51 16.36
CA GLU A 66 0.70 14.20 17.77
C GLU A 66 2.01 13.44 17.90
N THR A 67 2.65 13.43 19.06
CA THR A 67 3.78 12.56 19.30
C THR A 67 3.30 11.23 19.84
N ARG A 68 3.65 10.13 19.16
CA ARG A 68 3.38 8.75 19.61
C ARG A 68 4.67 8.00 19.81
N ASP A 69 4.70 7.17 20.85
CA ASP A 69 5.77 6.21 21.08
C ASP A 69 5.53 4.95 20.22
N LEU A 70 6.16 4.89 19.06
CA LEU A 70 6.06 3.72 18.17
C LEU A 70 7.00 2.61 18.65
N ARG A 71 6.52 1.35 18.69
CA ARG A 71 7.37 0.19 18.95
C ARG A 71 8.34 0.01 17.80
N VAL A 72 9.62 -0.16 18.13
CA VAL A 72 10.69 -0.34 17.15
C VAL A 72 11.62 -1.49 17.52
N ALA A 73 12.24 -2.09 16.50
CA ALA A 73 13.41 -2.94 16.64
C ALA A 73 14.62 -2.23 16.04
N VAL A 74 15.75 -2.26 16.73
CA VAL A 74 17.00 -1.63 16.31
C VAL A 74 18.07 -2.70 16.18
N LEU A 75 18.61 -2.87 14.96
CA LEU A 75 19.82 -3.62 14.68
C LEU A 75 21.00 -2.67 14.57
N GLU A 76 22.06 -2.91 15.33
CA GLU A 76 23.21 -2.02 15.37
C GLU A 76 24.52 -2.80 15.47
N ASN A 77 25.52 -2.38 14.68
CA ASN A 77 26.92 -2.76 14.81
C ASN A 77 27.80 -1.49 14.90
N ASP A 78 29.12 -1.62 14.73
CA ASP A 78 30.06 -0.49 14.74
C ASP A 78 29.95 0.44 13.52
N ARG A 79 29.32 -0.02 12.41
CA ARG A 79 29.22 0.70 11.14
C ARG A 79 27.83 1.28 10.87
N LEU A 80 26.77 0.53 11.16
CA LEU A 80 25.39 0.86 10.82
C LEU A 80 24.46 0.76 12.02
N ARG A 81 23.38 1.55 11.98
CA ARG A 81 22.20 1.41 12.84
C ARG A 81 20.93 1.42 11.99
N ALA A 82 20.18 0.33 12.05
CA ALA A 82 18.93 0.13 11.31
C ALA A 82 17.75 0.08 12.29
N THR A 83 16.72 0.92 12.08
CA THR A 83 15.51 0.99 12.93
C THR A 83 14.29 0.56 12.15
N PHE A 84 13.50 -0.38 12.70
CA PHE A 84 12.30 -0.93 12.08
C PHE A 84 11.05 -0.53 12.86
N LEU A 85 10.02 0.02 12.21
CA LEU A 85 8.73 0.40 12.81
C LEU A 85 7.82 -0.84 12.91
N LEU A 86 7.62 -1.39 14.11
CA LEU A 86 6.81 -2.60 14.31
C LEU A 86 5.30 -2.32 14.24
N ASP A 87 4.88 -1.10 14.53
CA ASP A 87 3.48 -0.67 14.49
C ASP A 87 3.00 -0.28 13.09
N LEU A 88 3.93 -0.10 12.15
CA LEU A 88 3.68 0.43 10.80
C LEU A 88 4.39 -0.43 9.74
N GLY A 89 3.83 -1.61 9.48
CA GLY A 89 4.25 -2.49 8.39
C GLY A 89 5.64 -3.10 8.50
N GLY A 90 6.31 -3.01 9.66
CA GLY A 90 7.69 -3.48 9.79
C GLY A 90 8.71 -2.68 8.98
N ARG A 91 8.36 -1.46 8.55
CA ARG A 91 9.16 -0.61 7.67
C ARG A 91 10.55 -0.34 8.25
N LEU A 92 11.63 -0.54 7.48
CA LEU A 92 12.95 -0.03 7.82
C LEU A 92 12.90 1.50 7.72
N TRP A 93 12.86 2.16 8.88
CA TRP A 93 12.64 3.60 8.96
C TRP A 93 13.93 4.39 8.77
N THR A 94 14.99 3.96 9.46
CA THR A 94 16.31 4.57 9.36
C THR A 94 17.36 3.54 9.03
N LEU A 95 18.37 3.95 8.25
CA LEU A 95 19.62 3.21 8.05
C LEU A 95 20.77 4.22 8.16
N TYR A 96 21.27 4.38 9.37
CA TYR A 96 22.27 5.38 9.70
C TYR A 96 23.69 4.83 9.54
N ASP A 97 24.48 5.48 8.67
CA ASP A 97 25.92 5.23 8.52
C ASP A 97 26.66 5.97 9.63
N LYS A 98 27.18 5.21 10.60
CA LYS A 98 27.90 5.73 11.78
C LYS A 98 29.29 6.26 11.42
N VAL A 99 29.88 5.77 10.32
CA VAL A 99 31.21 6.19 9.86
C VAL A 99 31.14 7.53 9.16
N ALA A 100 30.20 7.69 8.25
CA ALA A 100 29.96 8.95 7.55
C ALA A 100 29.14 9.95 8.36
N GLY A 101 28.50 9.52 9.47
CA GLY A 101 27.65 10.37 10.31
C GLY A 101 26.37 10.83 9.59
N ARG A 102 25.77 10.00 8.71
CA ARG A 102 24.63 10.39 7.87
C ARG A 102 23.56 9.33 7.79
N GLU A 103 22.33 9.77 7.58
CA GLU A 103 21.20 8.90 7.22
C GLU A 103 21.27 8.56 5.73
N LEU A 104 21.03 7.30 5.38
CA LEU A 104 21.04 6.80 4.00
C LEU A 104 19.66 6.84 3.35
N LEU A 105 18.59 6.78 4.15
CA LEU A 105 17.21 6.78 3.71
C LEU A 105 16.58 8.17 3.90
N TYR A 106 15.59 8.49 3.08
CA TYR A 106 14.76 9.66 3.32
C TYR A 106 13.69 9.36 4.38
N GLN A 107 13.48 10.30 5.28
CA GLN A 107 12.32 10.36 6.18
C GLN A 107 11.72 11.77 6.12
N PRO A 108 10.37 11.89 6.15
CA PRO A 108 9.72 13.18 6.35
C PRO A 108 9.91 13.66 7.80
N ASP A 109 9.85 14.98 8.02
CA ASP A 109 9.95 15.58 9.37
C ASP A 109 8.79 15.16 10.26
N THR A 110 7.64 14.89 9.66
CA THR A 110 6.45 14.35 10.31
C THR A 110 5.92 13.17 9.51
N LEU A 111 5.66 12.06 10.16
CA LEU A 111 5.02 10.91 9.53
C LEU A 111 3.55 11.23 9.26
N MET A 112 3.23 11.60 8.02
CA MET A 112 1.89 11.98 7.59
C MET A 112 1.28 10.90 6.72
N HIS A 113 0.09 10.40 7.10
CA HIS A 113 -0.68 9.53 6.22
C HIS A 113 -1.40 10.34 5.14
N GLY A 114 -1.45 9.79 3.94
CA GLY A 114 -2.19 10.31 2.79
C GLY A 114 -2.96 9.21 2.07
N ASN A 115 -3.94 9.57 1.24
CA ASN A 115 -4.75 8.61 0.50
C ASN A 115 -3.99 8.09 -0.74
N LEU A 116 -3.08 7.19 -0.47
CA LEU A 116 -2.38 6.34 -1.43
C LEU A 116 -2.57 4.89 -0.98
N ALA A 117 -2.09 3.94 -1.77
CA ALA A 117 -2.16 2.52 -1.47
C ALA A 117 -3.58 1.92 -1.45
N LEU A 118 -3.63 0.62 -1.16
CA LEU A 118 -4.84 -0.21 -1.32
C LEU A 118 -5.90 0.08 -0.27
N ARG A 119 -5.48 0.40 0.97
CA ARG A 119 -6.38 0.71 2.08
C ARG A 119 -6.58 2.20 2.30
N GLN A 120 -6.21 3.02 1.33
CA GLN A 120 -6.34 4.48 1.35
C GLN A 120 -5.48 5.18 2.40
N ALA A 121 -4.47 4.49 2.97
CA ALA A 121 -3.52 5.06 3.91
C ALA A 121 -2.10 4.59 3.63
N TRP A 122 -1.21 5.55 3.41
CA TRP A 122 0.20 5.32 3.18
C TRP A 122 1.01 6.51 3.70
N PHE A 123 2.26 6.30 4.03
CA PHE A 123 3.20 7.34 4.44
C PHE A 123 4.54 7.15 3.74
N SER A 124 5.25 8.26 3.49
CA SER A 124 6.54 8.28 2.80
C SER A 124 7.71 7.94 3.74
N GLY A 125 8.85 7.59 3.15
CA GLY A 125 10.11 7.40 3.85
C GLY A 125 10.48 5.95 4.15
N GLY A 126 11.76 5.70 4.39
CA GLY A 126 12.30 4.39 4.73
C GLY A 126 12.27 3.37 3.59
N VAL A 127 12.28 2.08 3.96
CA VAL A 127 12.08 0.96 3.04
C VAL A 127 10.80 0.22 3.38
N GLU A 128 9.90 0.10 2.39
CA GLU A 128 8.66 -0.67 2.46
C GLU A 128 8.79 -1.94 1.63
N TRP A 129 8.35 -3.07 2.17
CA TRP A 129 8.37 -4.37 1.48
C TRP A 129 6.96 -4.81 1.15
N ASN A 130 6.60 -4.70 -0.14
CA ASN A 130 5.23 -4.82 -0.63
C ASN A 130 4.94 -6.22 -1.14
N LEU A 131 4.17 -6.99 -0.38
CA LEU A 131 3.59 -8.26 -0.79
C LEU A 131 2.12 -8.06 -1.19
N GLY A 132 1.70 -8.72 -2.23
CA GLY A 132 0.29 -9.05 -2.45
C GLY A 132 -0.34 -8.39 -3.64
N PHE A 133 -0.17 -7.10 -3.88
CA PHE A 133 -0.94 -6.39 -4.89
C PHE A 133 -0.15 -5.26 -5.53
N THR A 134 -0.51 -4.85 -6.75
CA THR A 134 0.11 -3.72 -7.44
C THR A 134 0.10 -2.47 -6.54
N GLY A 135 1.26 -1.86 -6.35
CA GLY A 135 1.46 -0.69 -5.52
C GLY A 135 2.01 -1.04 -4.15
N HIS A 136 1.27 -0.75 -3.12
CA HIS A 136 1.73 -0.86 -1.75
C HIS A 136 1.08 -2.03 -1.00
N TRP A 137 1.73 -2.47 0.08
CA TRP A 137 1.25 -3.56 0.90
C TRP A 137 0.00 -3.16 1.71
N PRO A 138 -1.06 -4.02 1.79
CA PRO A 138 -2.25 -3.70 2.58
C PRO A 138 -2.00 -3.47 4.07
N LEU A 139 -0.92 -4.05 4.61
CA LEU A 139 -0.55 -3.92 6.02
C LEU A 139 0.54 -2.85 6.26
N THR A 140 0.84 -1.98 5.30
CA THR A 140 1.88 -0.93 5.41
C THR A 140 1.68 0.00 6.62
N SER A 141 0.44 0.22 7.04
CA SER A 141 0.07 1.04 8.21
C SER A 141 -0.52 0.20 9.35
N SER A 142 -0.13 -1.07 9.45
CA SER A 142 -0.62 -2.01 10.47
C SER A 142 0.54 -2.63 11.26
N PRO A 143 0.34 -3.06 12.51
CA PRO A 143 1.36 -3.72 13.28
C PRO A 143 1.73 -5.08 12.71
N VAL A 144 3.01 -5.45 12.82
CA VAL A 144 3.54 -6.77 12.45
C VAL A 144 4.06 -7.51 13.68
N SER A 145 4.15 -8.83 13.59
CA SER A 145 4.85 -9.64 14.58
C SER A 145 6.36 -9.52 14.39
N ALA A 146 7.09 -9.53 15.49
CA ALA A 146 8.55 -9.42 15.51
C ALA A 146 9.15 -10.30 16.59
N GLY A 147 10.36 -10.82 16.33
CA GLY A 147 11.09 -11.60 17.30
C GLY A 147 12.57 -11.70 16.95
N ARG A 148 13.32 -12.32 17.87
CA ARG A 148 14.75 -12.56 17.73
C ARG A 148 15.05 -14.03 17.57
N LEU A 149 16.11 -14.34 16.84
CA LEU A 149 16.69 -15.67 16.75
C LEU A 149 18.22 -15.56 16.62
N PRO A 150 18.96 -16.63 17.02
CA PRO A 150 20.42 -16.66 16.83
C PRO A 150 20.77 -16.59 15.34
N GLY A 151 21.66 -15.68 14.98
CA GLY A 151 22.19 -15.56 13.63
C GLY A 151 23.29 -16.56 13.32
N PRO A 152 23.70 -16.64 12.04
CA PRO A 152 24.67 -17.62 11.56
C PRO A 152 26.07 -17.48 12.18
N ASP A 153 26.44 -16.28 12.62
CA ASP A 153 27.73 -15.92 13.22
C ASP A 153 27.65 -15.72 14.73
N GLY A 154 26.51 -16.06 15.36
CA GLY A 154 26.25 -15.83 16.77
C GLY A 154 25.71 -14.43 17.11
N SER A 155 25.62 -13.52 16.15
CA SER A 155 24.87 -12.27 16.29
C SER A 155 23.36 -12.55 16.33
N GLU A 156 22.54 -11.52 16.50
CA GLU A 156 21.09 -11.67 16.51
C GLU A 156 20.49 -11.30 15.16
N VAL A 157 19.46 -12.04 14.75
CA VAL A 157 18.61 -11.75 13.59
C VAL A 157 17.25 -11.28 14.06
N LEU A 158 16.75 -10.20 13.46
CA LEU A 158 15.37 -9.75 13.59
C LEU A 158 14.50 -10.49 12.57
N ARG A 159 13.51 -11.24 13.03
CA ARG A 159 12.46 -11.78 12.16
C ARG A 159 11.20 -10.96 12.32
N LEU A 160 10.64 -10.53 11.18
CA LEU A 160 9.33 -9.88 11.06
C LEU A 160 8.41 -10.79 10.29
N TRP A 161 7.12 -10.90 10.71
CA TRP A 161 6.13 -11.66 9.96
C TRP A 161 4.71 -11.14 10.18
N ALA A 162 3.85 -11.34 9.17
CA ALA A 162 2.44 -11.04 9.21
C ALA A 162 1.67 -11.96 8.25
N TYR A 163 0.38 -12.17 8.50
CA TYR A 163 -0.48 -12.95 7.62
C TYR A 163 -1.15 -12.02 6.59
N GLU A 164 -0.79 -12.17 5.32
CA GLU A 164 -1.41 -11.46 4.22
C GLU A 164 -2.70 -12.17 3.80
N ARG A 165 -3.84 -11.51 4.03
CA ARG A 165 -5.17 -12.13 4.01
C ARG A 165 -5.71 -12.39 2.60
N MET A 166 -5.31 -11.61 1.57
CA MET A 166 -5.78 -11.77 0.19
C MET A 166 -5.16 -13.00 -0.47
N LEU A 167 -3.84 -13.19 -0.30
CA LEU A 167 -3.09 -14.33 -0.82
C LEU A 167 -3.24 -15.56 0.07
N GLY A 168 -3.39 -15.35 1.38
CA GLY A 168 -3.29 -16.38 2.39
C GLY A 168 -1.84 -16.77 2.71
N LEU A 169 -0.88 -15.89 2.41
CA LEU A 169 0.53 -16.17 2.62
C LEU A 169 1.07 -15.47 3.86
N VAL A 170 2.16 -15.99 4.40
CA VAL A 170 2.95 -15.31 5.42
C VAL A 170 3.96 -14.40 4.73
N TRP A 171 3.84 -13.08 4.97
CA TRP A 171 4.90 -12.12 4.71
C TRP A 171 5.96 -12.29 5.79
N ARG A 172 7.22 -12.58 5.40
CA ARG A 172 8.30 -12.88 6.32
C ARG A 172 9.61 -12.29 5.86
N LEU A 173 10.28 -11.58 6.77
CA LEU A 173 11.60 -11.00 6.60
C LEU A 173 12.53 -11.44 7.74
N ASP A 174 13.78 -11.77 7.40
CA ASP A 174 14.87 -11.99 8.34
C ASP A 174 15.92 -10.90 8.09
N ALA A 175 16.02 -9.91 8.99
CA ALA A 175 16.99 -8.83 8.91
C ALA A 175 18.22 -9.16 9.77
N TRP A 176 19.40 -9.07 9.16
CA TRP A 176 20.68 -9.45 9.78
C TRP A 176 21.74 -8.40 9.50
N LEU A 177 22.38 -7.95 10.56
CA LEU A 177 23.48 -6.99 10.51
C LEU A 177 24.70 -7.60 11.25
N PRO A 178 25.59 -8.34 10.52
CA PRO A 178 26.79 -8.93 11.09
C PRO A 178 27.73 -7.88 11.71
N ASP A 179 28.54 -8.28 12.68
CA ASP A 179 29.57 -7.42 13.24
C ASP A 179 30.55 -6.98 12.14
N GLY A 180 30.88 -5.69 12.13
CA GLY A 180 31.76 -5.08 11.13
C GLY A 180 31.19 -4.98 9.71
N SER A 181 29.98 -5.48 9.44
CA SER A 181 29.35 -5.36 8.12
C SER A 181 29.00 -3.92 7.77
N GLU A 182 29.24 -3.53 6.51
CA GLU A 182 28.77 -2.28 5.91
C GLU A 182 27.40 -2.43 5.25
N ASP A 183 26.81 -3.65 5.28
CA ASP A 183 25.52 -3.95 4.70
C ASP A 183 24.57 -4.54 5.74
N LEU A 184 23.33 -4.04 5.74
CA LEU A 184 22.18 -4.70 6.32
C LEU A 184 21.63 -5.69 5.29
N TYR A 185 21.52 -6.97 5.67
CA TYR A 185 20.91 -8.01 4.84
C TYR A 185 19.47 -8.25 5.27
N VAL A 186 18.57 -8.34 4.29
CA VAL A 186 17.15 -8.66 4.51
C VAL A 186 16.78 -9.83 3.61
N ARG A 187 16.53 -10.99 4.20
CA ARG A 187 16.10 -12.18 3.48
C ARG A 187 14.58 -12.32 3.56
N VAL A 188 13.96 -12.50 2.41
CA VAL A 188 12.54 -12.76 2.26
C VAL A 188 12.29 -14.23 2.04
N VAL A 189 11.22 -14.75 2.65
CA VAL A 189 10.75 -16.12 2.46
C VAL A 189 9.25 -16.08 2.19
N LEU A 190 8.83 -16.64 1.06
CA LEU A 190 7.43 -16.82 0.69
C LEU A 190 7.16 -18.31 0.44
N ASP A 191 6.36 -18.90 1.31
CA ASP A 191 5.94 -20.31 1.20
C ASP A 191 4.49 -20.36 0.67
N ASN A 192 4.27 -21.15 -0.36
CA ASN A 192 2.92 -21.49 -0.82
C ASN A 192 2.49 -22.85 -0.24
N PRO A 193 1.75 -22.89 0.88
CA PRO A 193 1.34 -24.15 1.51
C PRO A 193 0.15 -24.82 0.81
N TYR A 194 -0.38 -24.21 -0.25
CA TYR A 194 -1.60 -24.67 -0.91
C TYR A 194 -1.32 -25.60 -2.10
N ASP A 195 -2.33 -26.33 -2.54
CA ASP A 195 -2.36 -27.18 -3.73
C ASP A 195 -2.65 -26.40 -5.03
N ARG A 196 -2.63 -25.06 -4.97
CA ARG A 196 -2.89 -24.14 -6.08
C ARG A 196 -1.75 -23.14 -6.27
N THR A 197 -1.60 -22.66 -7.49
CA THR A 197 -0.74 -21.50 -7.76
C THR A 197 -1.28 -20.24 -7.09
N VAL A 198 -0.38 -19.45 -6.49
CA VAL A 198 -0.70 -18.15 -5.89
C VAL A 198 -0.03 -17.04 -6.71
N PRO A 199 -0.79 -16.01 -7.15
CA PRO A 199 -0.20 -14.87 -7.84
C PRO A 199 0.58 -14.01 -6.84
N VAL A 200 1.90 -13.90 -7.01
CA VAL A 200 2.77 -13.17 -6.11
C VAL A 200 3.25 -11.88 -6.77
N TYR A 201 3.07 -10.79 -6.06
CA TYR A 201 3.66 -9.49 -6.31
C TYR A 201 4.64 -9.16 -5.17
N TRP A 202 5.82 -8.64 -5.52
CA TRP A 202 6.75 -8.12 -4.53
C TRP A 202 7.57 -6.98 -5.11
N TRP A 203 7.63 -5.89 -4.32
CA TRP A 203 8.52 -4.76 -4.57
C TRP A 203 9.00 -4.16 -3.24
N SER A 204 10.31 -3.97 -3.11
CA SER A 204 10.94 -3.21 -2.04
C SER A 204 11.06 -1.77 -2.48
N THR A 205 10.35 -0.86 -1.81
CA THR A 205 10.31 0.58 -2.14
C THR A 205 11.21 1.33 -1.18
N ILE A 206 12.26 1.97 -1.68
CA ILE A 206 13.33 2.60 -0.92
C ILE A 206 13.29 4.11 -1.18
N ALA A 207 12.90 4.89 -0.19
CA ALA A 207 12.91 6.34 -0.27
C ALA A 207 14.34 6.86 -0.05
N VAL A 208 14.86 7.63 -1.01
CA VAL A 208 16.19 8.22 -0.96
C VAL A 208 16.13 9.75 -1.16
N PRO A 209 16.98 10.54 -0.49
CA PRO A 209 16.98 11.98 -0.66
C PRO A 209 17.23 12.38 -2.12
N GLN A 210 16.42 13.28 -2.64
CA GLN A 210 16.65 13.94 -3.93
C GLN A 210 17.36 15.27 -3.68
N VAL A 211 18.67 15.28 -3.94
CA VAL A 211 19.53 16.44 -3.72
C VAL A 211 20.04 17.03 -5.04
N ALA A 212 20.45 18.28 -5.03
CA ALA A 212 20.98 18.95 -6.23
C ALA A 212 22.23 18.23 -6.77
N GLY A 213 22.23 17.89 -8.07
CA GLY A 213 23.29 17.12 -8.72
C GLY A 213 23.32 15.64 -8.36
N GLY A 214 22.34 15.18 -7.57
CA GLY A 214 22.16 13.76 -7.28
C GLY A 214 21.66 12.99 -8.49
N ARG A 215 21.92 11.69 -8.52
CA ARG A 215 21.51 10.80 -9.60
C ARG A 215 21.25 9.39 -9.10
N VAL A 216 20.39 8.68 -9.83
CA VAL A 216 20.19 7.24 -9.67
C VAL A 216 21.07 6.50 -10.66
N LEU A 217 21.57 5.35 -10.27
CA LEU A 217 22.44 4.48 -11.06
C LEU A 217 21.84 3.08 -11.09
N LEU A 218 21.80 2.47 -12.26
CA LEU A 218 21.41 1.06 -12.44
C LEU A 218 22.02 0.52 -13.77
N PRO A 219 22.30 -0.79 -13.87
CA PRO A 219 22.99 -1.38 -15.00
C PRO A 219 22.01 -1.78 -16.12
N ALA A 220 21.26 -0.82 -16.66
CA ALA A 220 20.33 -1.08 -17.75
C ALA A 220 20.54 -0.09 -18.90
N LYS A 221 20.39 -0.57 -20.15
CA LYS A 221 20.42 0.25 -21.36
C LYS A 221 19.02 0.65 -21.82
N ARG A 222 18.00 -0.15 -21.49
CA ARG A 222 16.61 0.08 -21.85
C ARG A 222 15.70 -0.12 -20.63
N ALA A 223 14.60 0.58 -20.61
CA ALA A 223 13.61 0.51 -19.54
C ALA A 223 12.19 0.65 -20.10
N VAL A 224 11.20 0.20 -19.36
CA VAL A 224 9.79 0.51 -19.59
C VAL A 224 9.44 1.76 -18.81
N SER A 225 8.89 2.78 -19.46
CA SER A 225 8.40 3.99 -18.82
C SER A 225 6.87 3.97 -18.72
N SER A 226 6.36 4.36 -17.57
CA SER A 226 4.93 4.56 -17.33
C SER A 226 4.70 5.92 -16.69
N GLY A 227 4.50 6.94 -17.51
CA GLY A 227 4.19 8.31 -17.06
C GLY A 227 2.68 8.56 -16.97
N TYR A 228 1.91 7.75 -16.22
CA TYR A 228 0.44 7.82 -16.15
C TYR A 228 -0.27 7.72 -17.52
N GLY A 229 0.43 7.25 -18.54
CA GLY A 229 -0.04 7.03 -19.92
C GLY A 229 0.22 5.61 -20.40
N ALA A 230 0.24 5.40 -21.72
CA ALA A 230 0.62 4.12 -22.33
C ALA A 230 2.06 3.77 -21.97
N LEU A 231 2.34 2.47 -21.81
CA LEU A 231 3.70 1.99 -21.60
C LEU A 231 4.53 2.22 -22.86
N SER A 232 5.79 2.57 -22.66
CA SER A 232 6.77 2.69 -23.75
C SER A 232 8.12 2.16 -23.34
N VAL A 233 8.84 1.57 -24.29
CA VAL A 233 10.24 1.21 -24.08
C VAL A 233 11.11 2.41 -24.44
N ILE A 234 11.99 2.79 -23.52
CA ILE A 234 12.88 3.95 -23.66
C ILE A 234 14.34 3.52 -23.48
N ASP A 235 15.26 4.28 -24.03
CA ASP A 235 16.68 4.17 -23.70
C ASP A 235 16.95 4.83 -22.34
N VAL A 236 17.77 4.18 -21.53
CA VAL A 236 18.21 4.70 -20.24
C VAL A 236 19.38 5.64 -20.49
N THR A 237 19.17 6.91 -20.16
CA THR A 237 20.20 7.97 -20.27
C THR A 237 20.43 8.62 -18.92
N PRO A 238 21.56 9.32 -18.69
CA PRO A 238 21.79 10.04 -17.43
C PRO A 238 20.65 10.98 -17.05
N ASP A 239 20.06 11.72 -18.01
CA ASP A 239 18.94 12.63 -17.77
C ASP A 239 17.65 11.89 -17.33
N ARG A 240 17.46 10.65 -17.78
CA ARG A 240 16.33 9.81 -17.34
C ARG A 240 16.50 9.30 -15.91
N LEU A 241 17.72 9.19 -15.45
CA LEU A 241 18.11 8.77 -14.10
C LEU A 241 18.38 9.94 -13.15
N ASP A 242 18.23 11.17 -13.61
CA ASP A 242 18.25 12.38 -12.78
C ASP A 242 16.82 12.69 -12.31
N PRO A 243 16.49 12.50 -11.01
CA PRO A 243 15.16 12.79 -10.50
C PRO A 243 14.75 14.26 -10.63
N ALA A 244 15.71 15.19 -10.61
CA ALA A 244 15.46 16.63 -10.70
C ALA A 244 15.11 17.10 -12.13
N SER A 245 15.47 16.33 -13.15
CA SER A 245 15.15 16.63 -14.55
C SER A 245 13.72 16.26 -14.95
N GLN A 246 13.01 15.47 -14.13
CA GLN A 246 11.67 15.00 -14.42
C GLN A 246 10.63 16.03 -13.96
N ARG A 247 9.85 16.58 -14.90
CA ARG A 247 8.82 17.59 -14.58
C ARG A 247 7.56 16.99 -13.94
N TYR A 248 7.13 15.81 -14.40
CA TYR A 248 5.95 15.12 -13.90
C TYR A 248 6.32 13.79 -13.29
N ALA A 249 5.43 13.26 -12.47
CA ALA A 249 5.60 11.94 -11.88
C ALA A 249 5.77 10.87 -12.97
N SER A 250 6.71 9.98 -12.76
CA SER A 250 7.00 8.91 -13.70
C SER A 250 7.62 7.69 -13.03
N ASP A 251 7.35 6.54 -13.64
CA ASP A 251 7.99 5.27 -13.35
C ASP A 251 8.95 4.90 -14.49
N LEU A 252 10.13 4.44 -14.13
CA LEU A 252 11.09 3.85 -15.04
C LEU A 252 11.42 2.44 -14.53
N PHE A 253 11.02 1.41 -15.26
CA PHE A 253 11.24 0.01 -14.90
C PHE A 253 12.34 -0.61 -15.75
N ALA A 254 13.36 -1.15 -15.12
CA ALA A 254 14.44 -1.91 -15.73
C ALA A 254 14.37 -3.38 -15.30
N ASP A 255 14.46 -4.27 -16.27
CA ASP A 255 14.59 -5.70 -16.04
C ASP A 255 16.07 -6.08 -16.13
N LEU A 256 16.62 -6.58 -15.04
CA LEU A 256 18.01 -6.97 -14.89
C LEU A 256 18.18 -8.50 -14.92
N ASP A 257 17.34 -9.18 -15.68
CA ASP A 257 17.45 -10.63 -15.87
C ASP A 257 18.83 -11.02 -16.38
N GLY A 258 19.37 -12.09 -15.83
CA GLY A 258 20.69 -12.60 -16.20
C GLY A 258 21.87 -11.98 -15.43
N LEU A 259 21.65 -11.01 -14.54
CA LEU A 259 22.67 -10.55 -13.61
C LEU A 259 22.69 -11.41 -12.33
N ASP A 260 23.87 -11.80 -11.89
CA ASP A 260 24.07 -12.55 -10.64
C ASP A 260 23.74 -11.70 -9.40
N GLU A 261 24.03 -10.40 -9.46
CA GLU A 261 23.75 -9.42 -8.40
C GLU A 261 23.06 -8.18 -8.98
N PRO A 262 21.74 -8.22 -9.27
CA PRO A 262 20.99 -7.03 -9.66
C PRO A 262 21.11 -5.93 -8.61
N TRP A 263 21.30 -4.68 -9.06
CA TRP A 263 21.54 -3.56 -8.15
C TRP A 263 20.91 -2.25 -8.63
N VAL A 264 20.75 -1.30 -7.70
CA VAL A 264 20.42 0.11 -7.94
C VAL A 264 21.08 0.95 -6.85
N ALA A 265 21.47 2.17 -7.19
CA ALA A 265 22.05 3.09 -6.22
C ALA A 265 21.53 4.51 -6.43
N ALA A 266 21.56 5.31 -5.35
CA ALA A 266 21.31 6.74 -5.39
C ALA A 266 22.48 7.46 -4.73
N VAL A 267 23.03 8.47 -5.43
CA VAL A 267 24.20 9.23 -4.96
C VAL A 267 23.98 10.73 -5.15
N ASP A 268 24.64 11.51 -4.30
CA ASP A 268 24.73 12.97 -4.43
C ASP A 268 25.75 13.39 -5.52
N ALA A 269 25.96 14.70 -5.68
CA ALA A 269 26.91 15.25 -6.65
C ALA A 269 28.37 14.81 -6.40
N ALA A 270 28.72 14.44 -5.16
CA ALA A 270 30.05 13.93 -4.81
C ALA A 270 30.19 12.43 -5.04
N GLY A 271 29.12 11.75 -5.49
CA GLY A 271 29.11 10.30 -5.69
C GLY A 271 28.94 9.52 -4.38
N VAL A 272 28.44 10.14 -3.32
CA VAL A 272 28.19 9.49 -2.02
C VAL A 272 26.70 9.27 -1.82
N GLY A 273 26.31 8.09 -1.34
CA GLY A 273 24.89 7.75 -1.15
C GLY A 273 24.69 6.35 -0.62
N MET A 274 23.72 5.64 -1.19
CA MET A 274 23.42 4.26 -0.84
C MET A 274 23.32 3.36 -2.07
N GLN A 275 23.57 2.07 -1.84
CA GLN A 275 23.40 0.99 -2.80
C GLN A 275 22.43 -0.05 -2.23
N GLN A 276 21.54 -0.54 -3.08
CA GLN A 276 20.78 -1.77 -2.85
C GLN A 276 21.20 -2.81 -3.89
N THR A 277 21.50 -4.01 -3.43
CA THR A 277 21.85 -5.18 -4.25
C THR A 277 20.96 -6.34 -3.84
N SER A 278 20.72 -7.31 -4.71
CA SER A 278 19.96 -8.50 -4.36
C SER A 278 20.47 -9.75 -5.05
N THR A 279 20.06 -10.92 -4.53
CA THR A 279 20.20 -12.19 -5.27
C THR A 279 19.33 -12.19 -6.54
N PRO A 280 19.63 -13.01 -7.56
CA PRO A 280 19.09 -12.88 -8.93
C PRO A 280 17.56 -12.93 -9.06
N ARG A 281 16.87 -13.61 -8.11
CA ARG A 281 15.39 -13.70 -8.17
C ARG A 281 14.72 -12.34 -8.17
N LEU A 282 15.27 -11.35 -7.48
CA LEU A 282 14.73 -9.99 -7.41
C LEU A 282 15.31 -9.16 -8.57
N ARG A 283 14.85 -9.42 -9.79
CA ARG A 283 15.43 -8.93 -11.06
C ARG A 283 14.98 -7.53 -11.46
N GLY A 284 13.77 -7.12 -11.08
CA GLY A 284 13.22 -5.81 -11.43
C GLY A 284 13.89 -4.68 -10.66
N ARG A 285 14.14 -3.55 -11.32
CA ARG A 285 14.52 -2.28 -10.69
C ARG A 285 13.63 -1.16 -11.19
N LYS A 286 13.38 -0.17 -10.33
CA LYS A 286 12.51 0.95 -10.66
C LYS A 286 13.07 2.25 -10.10
N LEU A 287 12.93 3.33 -10.85
CA LEU A 287 12.98 4.68 -10.34
C LEU A 287 11.58 5.28 -10.41
N PHE A 288 11.07 5.78 -9.28
CA PHE A 288 9.89 6.63 -9.22
C PHE A 288 10.29 8.04 -8.79
N VAL A 289 9.69 9.03 -9.44
CA VAL A 289 9.85 10.44 -9.11
C VAL A 289 8.50 11.13 -9.02
N TRP A 290 8.35 12.04 -8.07
CA TRP A 290 7.16 12.88 -7.92
C TRP A 290 7.06 13.97 -9.01
N GLY A 291 8.19 14.32 -9.61
CA GLY A 291 8.33 15.43 -10.54
C GLY A 291 8.48 16.78 -9.86
N THR A 292 8.88 17.77 -10.67
CA THR A 292 9.16 19.15 -10.22
C THR A 292 8.02 20.13 -10.54
N ALA A 293 6.90 19.64 -11.11
CA ALA A 293 5.67 20.41 -11.28
C ALA A 293 4.97 20.62 -9.93
N THR A 294 4.11 21.64 -9.85
CA THR A 294 3.37 22.03 -8.65
C THR A 294 2.72 20.82 -7.94
N GLY A 295 2.04 19.94 -8.67
CA GLY A 295 1.37 18.78 -8.07
C GLY A 295 2.34 17.80 -7.41
N GLY A 296 3.50 17.55 -8.01
CA GLY A 296 4.54 16.70 -7.41
C GLY A 296 5.13 17.32 -6.14
N GLU A 297 5.36 18.64 -6.13
CA GLU A 297 5.81 19.38 -4.95
C GLU A 297 4.75 19.43 -3.86
N THR A 298 3.49 19.62 -4.23
CA THR A 298 2.35 19.58 -3.30
C THR A 298 2.28 18.23 -2.61
N TRP A 299 2.42 17.11 -3.34
CA TRP A 299 2.39 15.77 -2.74
C TRP A 299 3.52 15.53 -1.75
N GLN A 300 4.76 15.91 -2.06
CA GLN A 300 5.89 15.73 -1.14
C GLN A 300 5.70 16.51 0.17
N THR A 301 5.21 17.75 0.07
CA THR A 301 4.84 18.56 1.24
C THR A 301 3.64 17.95 1.99
N TRP A 302 2.64 17.45 1.25
CA TRP A 302 1.45 16.82 1.82
C TRP A 302 1.77 15.58 2.66
N LEU A 303 2.81 14.87 2.30
CA LEU A 303 3.31 13.69 3.03
C LEU A 303 4.27 14.03 4.18
N GLY A 304 4.35 15.30 4.59
CA GLY A 304 5.04 15.74 5.82
C GLY A 304 6.52 16.06 5.65
N GLY A 305 7.03 16.10 4.42
CA GLY A 305 8.43 16.40 4.15
C GLY A 305 8.70 17.88 3.87
N THR A 306 9.84 18.38 4.33
CA THR A 306 10.42 19.66 3.92
C THR A 306 11.47 19.49 2.81
N GLY A 307 12.03 18.28 2.66
CA GLY A 307 12.95 17.89 1.60
C GLY A 307 12.27 17.11 0.48
N ARG A 308 12.94 17.03 -0.68
CA ARG A 308 12.51 16.20 -1.80
C ARG A 308 13.12 14.82 -1.73
N TYR A 309 12.40 13.83 -2.27
CA TYR A 309 12.87 12.46 -2.38
C TYR A 309 12.39 11.80 -3.67
N CYS A 310 13.06 10.73 -4.04
CA CYS A 310 12.62 9.78 -5.05
C CYS A 310 12.67 8.37 -4.47
N GLU A 311 12.15 7.42 -5.21
CA GLU A 311 12.17 6.02 -4.79
C GLU A 311 12.96 5.18 -5.78
N ILE A 312 14.00 4.50 -5.28
CA ILE A 312 14.62 3.39 -5.97
C ILE A 312 13.96 2.11 -5.46
N GLN A 313 13.65 1.18 -6.36
CA GLN A 313 12.88 0.00 -5.97
C GLN A 313 13.46 -1.27 -6.56
N ALA A 314 13.23 -2.40 -5.89
CA ALA A 314 13.63 -3.73 -6.33
C ALA A 314 12.42 -4.69 -6.31
N GLY A 315 12.21 -5.47 -7.38
CA GLY A 315 11.02 -6.31 -7.52
C GLY A 315 11.25 -7.66 -8.18
N LEU A 316 10.31 -8.58 -7.95
CA LEU A 316 10.34 -9.92 -8.56
C LEU A 316 10.11 -9.87 -10.05
N GLY A 317 9.14 -9.07 -10.51
CA GLY A 317 8.79 -8.93 -11.92
C GLY A 317 9.50 -7.79 -12.62
N PRO A 318 9.49 -7.77 -13.96
CA PRO A 318 10.05 -6.66 -14.74
C PRO A 318 9.38 -5.31 -14.48
N THR A 319 8.09 -5.30 -14.13
CA THR A 319 7.34 -4.10 -13.73
C THR A 319 6.34 -4.41 -12.62
N GLN A 320 5.78 -3.39 -12.01
CA GLN A 320 4.72 -3.51 -11.01
C GLN A 320 3.36 -4.02 -11.56
N LEU A 321 3.23 -4.21 -12.85
CA LEU A 321 2.04 -4.80 -13.47
C LEU A 321 2.04 -6.34 -13.44
N HIS A 322 3.17 -6.95 -13.08
CA HIS A 322 3.37 -8.38 -13.10
C HIS A 322 3.07 -9.05 -11.76
N HIS A 323 2.26 -10.11 -11.79
CA HIS A 323 2.10 -11.06 -10.71
C HIS A 323 2.65 -12.40 -11.17
N LEU A 324 3.64 -12.92 -10.44
CA LEU A 324 4.32 -14.17 -10.82
C LEU A 324 3.63 -15.38 -10.19
N PRO A 325 3.52 -16.50 -10.91
CA PRO A 325 2.85 -17.70 -10.41
C PRO A 325 3.75 -18.46 -9.44
N LEU A 326 3.55 -18.31 -8.12
CA LEU A 326 4.19 -19.17 -7.13
C LEU A 326 3.50 -20.54 -7.13
N PRO A 327 4.20 -21.63 -7.57
CA PRO A 327 3.58 -22.93 -7.73
C PRO A 327 3.13 -23.56 -6.40
N PRO A 328 2.26 -24.60 -6.44
CA PRO A 328 1.86 -25.37 -5.28
C PRO A 328 3.05 -25.94 -4.52
N GLY A 329 3.10 -25.76 -3.20
CA GLY A 329 4.11 -26.35 -2.33
C GLY A 329 5.53 -25.79 -2.51
N GLU A 330 5.72 -24.74 -3.32
CA GLU A 330 7.03 -24.12 -3.50
C GLU A 330 7.29 -22.99 -2.52
N THR A 331 8.58 -22.83 -2.21
CA THR A 331 9.13 -21.72 -1.42
C THR A 331 10.01 -20.86 -2.31
N TRP A 332 9.74 -19.56 -2.36
CA TRP A 332 10.62 -18.59 -2.99
C TRP A 332 11.38 -17.78 -1.95
N THR A 333 12.69 -17.62 -2.19
CA THR A 333 13.57 -16.82 -1.33
C THR A 333 14.45 -15.91 -2.16
N TRP A 334 14.84 -14.81 -1.56
CA TRP A 334 15.89 -13.90 -2.03
C TRP A 334 16.43 -13.08 -0.85
N THR A 335 17.61 -12.54 -1.02
CA THR A 335 18.19 -11.62 -0.04
C THR A 335 18.53 -10.30 -0.71
N GLU A 336 18.27 -9.23 0.00
CA GLU A 336 18.62 -7.86 -0.34
C GLU A 336 19.71 -7.35 0.61
N ALA A 337 20.65 -6.57 0.08
CA ALA A 337 21.68 -5.89 0.85
C ALA A 337 21.54 -4.38 0.70
N TYR A 338 21.58 -3.66 1.80
CA TYR A 338 21.44 -2.21 1.88
C TYR A 338 22.64 -1.61 2.60
N GLY A 339 23.36 -0.70 1.97
CA GLY A 339 24.51 -0.09 2.60
C GLY A 339 25.00 1.18 1.94
N PRO A 340 25.98 1.86 2.55
CA PRO A 340 26.57 3.09 2.03
C PRO A 340 27.34 2.84 0.74
N LEU A 341 27.39 3.87 -0.10
CA LEU A 341 28.16 3.90 -1.33
C LEU A 341 28.99 5.17 -1.42
N SER A 342 30.27 5.01 -1.81
CA SER A 342 31.12 6.10 -2.26
C SER A 342 31.76 5.65 -3.57
N LEU A 343 31.47 6.37 -4.67
CA LEU A 343 31.95 6.02 -6.00
C LEU A 343 33.44 6.33 -6.12
N ALA A 344 34.23 5.34 -6.50
CA ALA A 344 35.67 5.50 -6.79
C ALA A 344 35.98 5.67 -8.29
N GLY A 345 34.97 5.51 -9.18
CA GLY A 345 35.16 5.56 -10.63
C GLY A 345 33.88 5.32 -11.44
N PRO A 346 34.01 5.08 -12.74
CA PRO A 346 32.89 4.78 -13.62
C PRO A 346 32.12 3.52 -13.18
N VAL A 347 30.81 3.52 -13.38
CA VAL A 347 29.90 2.44 -13.02
C VAL A 347 29.67 1.54 -14.23
N GLY A 348 29.79 0.21 -14.05
CA GLY A 348 29.52 -0.81 -15.04
C GLY A 348 28.28 -1.66 -14.70
N ASP A 349 28.25 -2.90 -15.23
CA ASP A 349 27.15 -3.84 -14.95
C ASP A 349 27.24 -4.47 -13.54
N GLN A 350 28.43 -4.56 -12.97
CA GLN A 350 28.63 -5.03 -11.61
C GLN A 350 28.28 -3.96 -10.58
N PRO A 351 27.81 -4.34 -9.37
CA PRO A 351 27.59 -3.38 -8.29
C PRO A 351 28.83 -2.52 -8.06
N PRO A 352 28.69 -1.19 -7.88
CA PRO A 352 29.82 -0.29 -7.61
C PRO A 352 30.64 -0.69 -6.39
N ARG A 353 30.00 -1.34 -5.42
CA ARG A 353 30.63 -1.90 -4.23
C ARG A 353 30.13 -3.36 -4.02
N PRO A 354 31.03 -4.36 -3.79
CA PRO A 354 30.63 -5.73 -3.47
C PRO A 354 29.83 -5.80 -2.16
N THR A 355 28.75 -6.58 -2.13
CA THR A 355 27.84 -6.66 -0.97
C THR A 355 27.79 -8.03 -0.30
N ARG A 356 28.40 -9.07 -0.85
CA ARG A 356 28.34 -10.46 -0.36
C ARG A 356 26.90 -10.99 -0.16
N VAL A 357 25.93 -10.46 -0.91
CA VAL A 357 24.52 -10.82 -0.73
C VAL A 357 24.24 -12.32 -0.93
N ALA A 358 24.98 -12.99 -1.84
CA ALA A 358 24.86 -14.43 -2.04
C ALA A 358 25.40 -15.25 -0.85
N GLU A 359 26.40 -14.76 -0.13
CA GLU A 359 26.91 -15.39 1.10
C GLU A 359 25.89 -15.25 2.23
N ALA A 360 25.29 -14.06 2.36
CA ALA A 360 24.24 -13.79 3.33
C ALA A 360 22.99 -14.66 3.09
N GLU A 361 22.56 -14.84 1.83
CA GLU A 361 21.47 -15.77 1.46
C GLU A 361 21.74 -17.19 1.98
N ARG A 362 22.94 -17.73 1.70
CA ARG A 362 23.32 -19.08 2.20
C ARG A 362 23.41 -19.17 3.72
N ALA A 363 23.85 -18.10 4.37
CA ALA A 363 23.96 -18.06 5.83
C ALA A 363 22.58 -18.03 6.49
N LEU A 364 21.68 -17.14 6.05
CA LEU A 364 20.33 -17.00 6.57
C LEU A 364 19.43 -18.20 6.23
N ALA A 365 19.69 -18.89 5.11
CA ALA A 365 18.96 -20.11 4.75
C ALA A 365 19.11 -21.22 5.82
N ARG A 366 20.25 -21.29 6.52
CA ARG A 366 20.50 -22.30 7.57
C ARG A 366 19.60 -22.14 8.80
N ILE A 367 19.12 -20.94 9.05
CA ILE A 367 18.25 -20.61 10.19
C ILE A 367 16.79 -20.38 9.77
N GLN A 368 16.43 -20.71 8.54
CA GLN A 368 15.10 -20.47 8.01
C GLN A 368 14.01 -21.01 8.94
N GLU A 369 14.12 -22.28 9.35
CA GLU A 369 13.12 -22.95 10.20
C GLU A 369 13.42 -22.84 11.70
N ALA A 370 14.41 -22.02 12.09
CA ALA A 370 14.73 -21.83 13.50
C ALA A 370 13.54 -21.18 14.25
N PRO A 371 13.29 -21.63 15.49
CA PRO A 371 12.25 -21.04 16.32
C PRO A 371 12.59 -19.59 16.67
N VAL A 372 11.57 -18.74 16.65
CA VAL A 372 11.71 -17.32 17.00
C VAL A 372 11.24 -17.06 18.42
N THR A 373 11.98 -16.23 19.17
CA THR A 373 11.52 -15.70 20.46
C THR A 373 10.72 -14.43 20.21
N ILE A 374 9.39 -14.50 20.36
CA ILE A 374 8.47 -13.39 20.09
C ILE A 374 8.78 -12.21 21.01
N GLN A 375 8.83 -11.00 20.46
CA GLN A 375 9.02 -9.73 21.17
C GLN A 375 7.85 -8.77 20.94
N ALA A 376 7.16 -8.87 19.79
CA ALA A 376 5.96 -8.11 19.48
C ALA A 376 5.02 -8.98 18.65
N THR A 377 3.73 -8.76 18.80
CA THR A 377 2.68 -9.44 18.02
C THR A 377 1.96 -8.45 17.12
N GLY A 378 1.57 -8.92 15.93
CA GLY A 378 0.66 -8.24 15.01
C GLY A 378 -0.81 -8.47 15.37
N ASP A 379 -1.67 -8.55 14.34
CA ASP A 379 -3.10 -8.82 14.51
C ASP A 379 -3.43 -10.32 14.67
N GLY A 380 -4.70 -10.63 14.99
CA GLY A 380 -5.18 -11.99 15.23
C GLY A 380 -5.56 -12.79 13.97
N TRP A 381 -5.40 -12.26 12.76
CA TRP A 381 -5.88 -12.95 11.55
C TRP A 381 -5.04 -14.18 11.20
N GLY A 382 -3.73 -14.14 11.48
CA GLY A 382 -2.87 -15.32 11.35
C GLY A 382 -3.25 -16.43 12.32
N ALA A 383 -3.58 -16.09 13.58
CA ALA A 383 -4.05 -17.05 14.56
C ALA A 383 -5.41 -17.66 14.16
N LEU A 384 -6.30 -16.87 13.54
CA LEU A 384 -7.56 -17.40 12.98
C LEU A 384 -7.29 -18.36 11.81
N ALA A 385 -6.34 -18.05 10.92
CA ALA A 385 -5.99 -18.95 9.82
C ALA A 385 -5.42 -20.30 10.32
N VAL A 386 -4.61 -20.26 11.39
CA VAL A 386 -4.14 -21.48 12.09
C VAL A 386 -5.30 -22.25 12.69
N ALA A 387 -6.20 -21.58 13.42
CA ALA A 387 -7.39 -22.23 14.04
C ALA A 387 -8.33 -22.85 12.98
N ALA A 388 -8.41 -22.23 11.80
CA ALA A 388 -9.17 -22.74 10.67
C ALA A 388 -8.48 -23.90 9.91
N GLY A 389 -7.22 -24.21 10.21
CA GLY A 389 -6.42 -25.19 9.47
C GLY A 389 -5.99 -24.72 8.07
N ASP A 390 -6.09 -23.42 7.78
CA ASP A 390 -5.70 -22.83 6.49
C ASP A 390 -4.19 -22.48 6.45
N LEU A 391 -3.55 -22.38 7.61
CA LEU A 391 -2.14 -22.08 7.75
C LEU A 391 -1.45 -23.13 8.63
N PRO A 392 -0.35 -23.76 8.19
CA PRO A 392 0.40 -24.70 9.01
C PRO A 392 1.01 -24.01 10.24
N VAL A 393 1.03 -24.70 11.37
CA VAL A 393 1.70 -24.24 12.59
C VAL A 393 3.18 -24.52 12.47
N GLY A 394 4.01 -23.52 12.71
CA GLY A 394 5.46 -23.66 12.70
C GLY A 394 6.14 -22.74 13.71
N PRO A 395 7.29 -23.14 14.28
CA PRO A 395 8.02 -22.34 15.26
C PRO A 395 8.70 -21.10 14.64
N ALA A 396 8.84 -21.10 13.31
CA ALA A 396 9.52 -20.02 12.59
C ALA A 396 8.67 -18.76 12.48
N THR A 397 7.34 -18.89 12.32
CA THR A 397 6.40 -17.77 12.23
C THR A 397 5.15 -18.06 13.06
N PRO A 398 5.25 -18.09 14.40
CA PRO A 398 4.14 -18.40 15.28
C PRO A 398 3.06 -17.31 15.26
N PHE A 399 1.79 -17.74 15.26
CA PHE A 399 0.63 -16.87 15.44
C PHE A 399 -0.10 -17.27 16.73
N PRO A 400 0.23 -16.65 17.86
CA PRO A 400 -0.30 -17.05 19.16
C PRO A 400 -1.81 -16.85 19.28
N ALA A 401 -2.52 -17.81 19.88
CA ALA A 401 -3.97 -17.76 20.03
C ALA A 401 -4.46 -16.56 20.87
N GLU A 402 -3.64 -16.05 21.77
CA GLU A 402 -3.92 -14.84 22.56
C GLU A 402 -4.05 -13.55 21.74
N THR A 403 -3.64 -13.56 20.46
CA THR A 403 -3.86 -12.45 19.53
C THR A 403 -5.29 -12.41 18.97
N LEU A 404 -6.07 -13.47 19.14
CA LEU A 404 -7.48 -13.54 18.72
C LEU A 404 -8.32 -12.51 19.50
N GLY A 405 -8.86 -11.54 18.80
CA GLY A 405 -9.63 -10.43 19.36
C GLY A 405 -11.10 -10.41 18.94
N ALA A 406 -11.75 -9.29 19.17
CA ALA A 406 -13.17 -9.09 18.86
C ALA A 406 -13.49 -9.34 17.37
N ALA A 407 -12.59 -8.96 16.45
CA ALA A 407 -12.76 -9.13 15.01
C ALA A 407 -12.78 -10.61 14.57
N GLN A 408 -12.09 -11.50 15.30
CA GLN A 408 -11.99 -12.93 14.98
C GLN A 408 -13.06 -13.78 15.68
N ARG A 409 -13.66 -13.32 16.80
CA ARG A 409 -14.64 -14.10 17.57
C ARG A 409 -15.83 -14.61 16.75
N PRO A 410 -16.48 -13.82 15.87
CA PRO A 410 -17.59 -14.34 15.05
C PRO A 410 -17.17 -15.52 14.17
N TRP A 411 -15.93 -15.50 13.69
CA TRP A 411 -15.37 -16.55 12.83
C TRP A 411 -15.02 -17.82 13.59
N LEU A 412 -14.54 -17.67 14.83
CA LEU A 412 -14.33 -18.82 15.73
C LEU A 412 -15.67 -19.51 16.05
N ALA A 413 -16.76 -18.75 16.22
CA ALA A 413 -18.09 -19.33 16.40
C ALA A 413 -18.53 -20.13 15.16
N VAL A 414 -18.28 -19.63 13.95
CA VAL A 414 -18.54 -20.38 12.70
C VAL A 414 -17.71 -21.66 12.63
N LEU A 415 -16.42 -21.63 13.01
CA LEU A 415 -15.58 -22.84 13.10
C LEU A 415 -16.13 -23.85 14.11
N GLY A 416 -16.82 -23.40 15.15
CA GLY A 416 -17.54 -24.21 16.11
C GLY A 416 -18.96 -24.66 15.68
N GLY A 417 -19.33 -24.44 14.40
CA GLY A 417 -20.64 -24.83 13.84
C GLY A 417 -21.80 -23.89 14.20
N GLN A 418 -21.51 -22.69 14.73
CA GLN A 418 -22.54 -21.72 15.08
C GLN A 418 -22.92 -20.83 13.88
N ALA A 419 -24.12 -20.24 13.91
CA ALA A 419 -24.52 -19.26 12.90
C ALA A 419 -23.73 -17.95 13.03
N LEU A 420 -23.40 -17.34 11.90
CA LEU A 420 -22.88 -15.98 11.86
C LEU A 420 -24.05 -14.99 11.97
N ASN A 421 -24.26 -14.40 13.14
CA ASN A 421 -25.45 -13.58 13.44
C ASN A 421 -25.16 -12.09 13.59
N VAL A 422 -23.89 -11.68 13.46
CA VAL A 422 -23.46 -10.28 13.62
C VAL A 422 -22.66 -9.85 12.40
N PRO A 423 -22.69 -8.55 12.06
CA PRO A 423 -21.72 -8.00 11.12
C PRO A 423 -20.29 -8.31 11.59
N ALA A 424 -19.46 -8.76 10.69
CA ALA A 424 -18.07 -9.12 10.97
C ALA A 424 -17.16 -8.57 9.87
N ALA A 425 -15.90 -8.27 10.21
CA ALA A 425 -14.91 -7.95 9.19
C ALA A 425 -14.77 -9.14 8.22
N PRO A 426 -14.72 -8.92 6.90
CA PRO A 426 -14.68 -10.01 5.93
C PRO A 426 -13.51 -10.97 6.15
N VAL A 427 -13.69 -12.23 5.80
CA VAL A 427 -12.62 -13.24 5.73
C VAL A 427 -12.23 -13.50 4.28
N ALA A 428 -11.02 -13.98 4.08
CA ALA A 428 -10.55 -14.52 2.81
C ALA A 428 -9.81 -15.85 3.06
N GLY A 429 -9.52 -16.55 1.99
CA GLY A 429 -8.84 -17.83 2.03
C GLY A 429 -9.68 -18.97 1.43
N PRO A 430 -9.04 -20.09 1.12
CA PRO A 430 -9.67 -21.15 0.32
C PRO A 430 -10.81 -21.87 1.03
N GLY A 431 -10.74 -22.07 2.34
CA GLY A 431 -11.69 -22.86 3.11
C GLY A 431 -12.97 -22.14 3.53
N TRP A 432 -12.96 -20.81 3.59
CA TRP A 432 -14.07 -20.05 4.20
C TRP A 432 -15.40 -20.18 3.47
N ARG A 433 -15.37 -20.36 2.15
CA ARG A 433 -16.60 -20.56 1.39
C ARG A 433 -17.33 -21.85 1.81
N ALA A 434 -16.61 -22.97 1.87
CA ALA A 434 -17.20 -24.25 2.28
C ALA A 434 -17.74 -24.17 3.71
N ARG A 435 -16.96 -23.61 4.64
CA ARG A 435 -17.38 -23.42 6.05
C ARG A 435 -18.64 -22.58 6.18
N LEU A 436 -18.78 -21.51 5.37
CA LEU A 436 -20.00 -20.70 5.39
C LEU A 436 -21.18 -21.41 4.71
N GLU A 437 -20.95 -22.18 3.64
CA GLU A 437 -22.01 -22.97 2.99
C GLU A 437 -22.54 -24.08 3.93
N GLU A 438 -21.70 -24.60 4.83
CA GLU A 438 -22.08 -25.59 5.87
C GLU A 438 -22.67 -24.95 7.14
N ALA A 439 -22.37 -23.69 7.42
CA ALA A 439 -22.89 -22.99 8.60
C ALA A 439 -24.41 -22.78 8.52
N PRO A 440 -25.09 -22.67 9.67
CA PRO A 440 -26.52 -22.37 9.70
C PRO A 440 -26.88 -21.11 8.93
N GLU A 441 -28.07 -21.11 8.30
CA GLU A 441 -28.51 -19.97 7.49
C GLU A 441 -28.69 -18.72 8.32
N SER A 442 -28.18 -17.60 7.79
CA SER A 442 -28.32 -16.26 8.37
C SER A 442 -28.09 -15.18 7.33
N PRO A 443 -28.64 -13.95 7.50
CA PRO A 443 -28.38 -12.83 6.62
C PRO A 443 -26.88 -12.48 6.55
N ALA A 444 -26.17 -12.54 7.68
CA ALA A 444 -24.75 -12.27 7.75
C ALA A 444 -23.91 -13.32 6.98
N ARG A 445 -24.30 -14.61 7.04
CA ARG A 445 -23.68 -15.67 6.23
C ARG A 445 -23.77 -15.34 4.73
N ASP A 446 -24.96 -14.99 4.26
CA ASP A 446 -25.19 -14.70 2.85
C ASP A 446 -24.45 -13.40 2.42
N LEU A 447 -24.38 -12.38 3.29
CA LEU A 447 -23.56 -11.20 3.06
C LEU A 447 -22.09 -11.59 2.79
N HIS A 448 -21.50 -12.44 3.63
CA HIS A 448 -20.10 -12.85 3.50
C HIS A 448 -19.85 -13.84 2.34
N LEU A 449 -20.79 -14.70 2.01
CA LEU A 449 -20.74 -15.50 0.77
C LEU A 449 -20.71 -14.59 -0.47
N GLY A 450 -21.41 -13.47 -0.42
CA GLY A 450 -21.35 -12.41 -1.43
C GLY A 450 -19.94 -11.81 -1.56
N TYR A 451 -19.29 -11.44 -0.45
CA TYR A 451 -17.92 -10.92 -0.45
C TYR A 451 -16.92 -11.94 -1.01
N LEU A 452 -16.99 -13.20 -0.59
CA LEU A 452 -16.15 -14.28 -1.12
C LEU A 452 -16.37 -14.53 -2.62
N ALA A 453 -17.59 -14.36 -3.12
CA ALA A 453 -17.88 -14.46 -4.54
C ALA A 453 -17.27 -13.27 -5.31
N LEU A 454 -17.39 -12.06 -4.77
CA LEU A 454 -16.81 -10.85 -5.38
C LEU A 454 -15.28 -10.92 -5.44
N ALA A 455 -14.62 -11.37 -4.37
CA ALA A 455 -13.17 -11.55 -4.31
C ALA A 455 -12.63 -12.52 -5.39
N ARG A 456 -13.51 -13.35 -5.97
CA ARG A 456 -13.21 -14.25 -7.10
C ARG A 456 -13.71 -13.70 -8.45
N GLY A 457 -14.09 -12.44 -8.54
CA GLY A 457 -14.63 -11.81 -9.74
C GLY A 457 -16.02 -12.29 -10.15
N LYS A 458 -16.75 -13.04 -9.28
CA LYS A 458 -18.08 -13.60 -9.58
C LYS A 458 -19.20 -12.63 -9.20
N VAL A 459 -19.19 -11.42 -9.78
CA VAL A 459 -20.09 -10.31 -9.44
C VAL A 459 -21.59 -10.72 -9.45
N ARG A 460 -22.07 -11.44 -10.48
CA ARG A 460 -23.46 -11.89 -10.55
C ARG A 460 -23.85 -12.79 -9.35
N ARG A 461 -22.94 -13.67 -8.94
CA ARG A 461 -23.14 -14.55 -7.79
C ARG A 461 -23.14 -13.77 -6.47
N ALA A 462 -22.22 -12.81 -6.33
CA ALA A 462 -22.14 -11.91 -5.19
C ALA A 462 -23.47 -11.16 -5.00
N ARG A 463 -23.98 -10.50 -6.04
CA ARG A 463 -25.25 -9.78 -6.02
C ARG A 463 -26.46 -10.70 -5.67
N LYS A 464 -26.43 -11.97 -6.09
CA LYS A 464 -27.46 -12.94 -5.68
C LYS A 464 -27.45 -13.18 -4.17
N TYR A 465 -26.28 -13.40 -3.58
CA TYR A 465 -26.15 -13.59 -2.14
C TYR A 465 -26.57 -12.34 -1.35
N TRP A 466 -26.22 -11.14 -1.77
CA TRP A 466 -26.63 -9.91 -1.09
C TRP A 466 -28.13 -9.66 -1.17
N ARG A 467 -28.79 -10.01 -2.29
CA ARG A 467 -30.26 -9.98 -2.37
C ARG A 467 -30.90 -11.02 -1.45
N SER A 468 -30.29 -12.19 -1.30
CA SER A 468 -30.74 -13.20 -0.33
C SER A 468 -30.63 -12.69 1.12
N SER A 469 -29.50 -12.04 1.45
CA SER A 469 -29.33 -11.37 2.75
C SER A 469 -30.43 -10.35 3.02
N LEU A 470 -30.75 -9.48 2.04
CA LEU A 470 -31.81 -8.46 2.16
C LEU A 470 -33.22 -9.05 2.24
N ALA A 471 -33.47 -10.22 1.67
CA ALA A 471 -34.77 -10.88 1.76
C ALA A 471 -35.11 -11.33 3.20
N ALA A 472 -34.09 -11.53 4.04
CA ALA A 472 -34.24 -11.87 5.45
C ALA A 472 -34.29 -10.65 6.39
N GLY A 473 -33.96 -9.47 5.88
CA GLY A 473 -34.00 -8.18 6.59
C GLY A 473 -33.10 -7.11 5.98
N PRO A 474 -33.35 -5.83 6.25
CA PRO A 474 -32.54 -4.75 5.71
C PRO A 474 -31.13 -4.75 6.30
N SER A 475 -30.11 -4.51 5.45
CA SER A 475 -28.69 -4.39 5.83
C SER A 475 -28.03 -3.28 5.02
N ALA A 476 -27.40 -2.35 5.72
CA ALA A 476 -26.64 -1.25 5.09
C ALA A 476 -25.50 -1.79 4.24
N GLU A 477 -24.79 -2.81 4.72
CA GLU A 477 -23.67 -3.44 4.03
C GLU A 477 -24.11 -4.14 2.74
N ALA A 478 -25.26 -4.82 2.76
CA ALA A 478 -25.77 -5.50 1.58
C ALA A 478 -26.27 -4.49 0.53
N TYR A 479 -26.96 -3.43 0.94
CA TYR A 479 -27.33 -2.32 0.04
C TYR A 479 -26.09 -1.64 -0.55
N ARG A 480 -25.10 -1.30 0.30
CA ARG A 480 -23.82 -0.73 -0.17
C ARG A 480 -23.15 -1.62 -1.22
N ALA A 481 -23.06 -2.92 -0.95
CA ALA A 481 -22.43 -3.87 -1.85
C ALA A 481 -23.16 -4.00 -3.20
N LEU A 482 -24.49 -3.97 -3.21
CA LEU A 482 -25.30 -3.93 -4.43
C LEU A 482 -25.08 -2.60 -5.20
N GLY A 483 -25.02 -1.48 -4.50
CA GLY A 483 -24.77 -0.17 -5.09
C GLY A 483 -23.39 -0.08 -5.74
N LEU A 484 -22.32 -0.38 -5.00
CA LEU A 484 -20.94 -0.29 -5.49
C LEU A 484 -20.65 -1.26 -6.66
N THR A 485 -21.41 -2.34 -6.77
CA THR A 485 -21.27 -3.31 -7.88
C THR A 485 -22.30 -3.11 -9.00
N SER A 486 -23.12 -2.05 -8.94
CA SER A 486 -24.01 -1.69 -10.05
C SER A 486 -23.25 -0.97 -11.16
N THR A 487 -23.57 -1.34 -12.41
CA THR A 487 -23.13 -0.63 -13.61
C THR A 487 -24.08 0.50 -14.00
N ASP A 488 -25.27 0.52 -13.42
CA ASP A 488 -26.26 1.59 -13.59
C ASP A 488 -26.05 2.66 -12.51
N PRO A 489 -25.74 3.92 -12.89
CA PRO A 489 -25.52 5.00 -11.94
C PRO A 489 -26.74 5.34 -11.06
N GLU A 490 -27.96 5.25 -11.61
CA GLU A 490 -29.20 5.50 -10.85
C GLU A 490 -29.43 4.39 -9.81
N GLU A 491 -29.31 3.11 -10.21
CA GLU A 491 -29.40 1.98 -9.29
C GLU A 491 -28.35 2.09 -8.19
N ARG A 492 -27.13 2.55 -8.53
CA ARG A 492 -26.06 2.78 -7.56
C ARG A 492 -26.45 3.81 -6.51
N ALA A 493 -26.92 4.97 -6.94
CA ALA A 493 -27.35 6.04 -6.04
C ALA A 493 -28.52 5.59 -5.14
N ASP A 494 -29.49 4.87 -5.71
CA ASP A 494 -30.64 4.37 -4.97
C ASP A 494 -30.24 3.37 -3.87
N TYR A 495 -29.41 2.38 -4.18
CA TYR A 495 -28.93 1.42 -3.19
C TYR A 495 -28.09 2.07 -2.09
N LEU A 496 -27.19 3.01 -2.45
CA LEU A 496 -26.42 3.74 -1.45
C LEU A 496 -27.31 4.65 -0.60
N GLY A 497 -28.37 5.23 -1.21
CA GLY A 497 -29.41 5.97 -0.51
C GLY A 497 -30.15 5.12 0.53
N GLN A 498 -30.45 3.84 0.22
CA GLN A 498 -31.03 2.92 1.21
C GLN A 498 -30.03 2.56 2.32
N ALA A 499 -28.75 2.41 1.98
CA ALA A 499 -27.72 2.08 2.95
C ALA A 499 -27.56 3.17 4.01
N ILE A 500 -27.49 4.45 3.63
CA ILE A 500 -27.33 5.58 4.59
C ILE A 500 -28.56 5.81 5.48
N LEU A 501 -29.75 5.33 5.10
CA LEU A 501 -30.92 5.37 5.96
C LEU A 501 -30.83 4.37 7.12
N LEU A 502 -30.06 3.30 6.94
CA LEU A 502 -29.88 2.25 7.95
C LEU A 502 -28.64 2.50 8.82
N ASP A 503 -27.58 3.03 8.22
CA ASP A 503 -26.33 3.36 8.89
C ASP A 503 -25.83 4.73 8.41
N PRO A 504 -25.92 5.78 9.24
CA PRO A 504 -25.47 7.13 8.91
C PRO A 504 -23.93 7.29 9.02
N ASN A 505 -23.18 6.24 8.66
CA ASN A 505 -21.71 6.27 8.64
C ASN A 505 -21.22 7.37 7.68
N PRO A 506 -20.31 8.28 8.13
CA PRO A 506 -19.82 9.37 7.29
C PRO A 506 -19.17 8.93 5.98
N SER A 507 -18.46 7.78 5.96
CA SER A 507 -17.85 7.23 4.74
C SER A 507 -18.92 6.75 3.74
N LEU A 508 -19.97 6.13 4.25
CA LEU A 508 -21.10 5.71 3.42
C LEU A 508 -21.88 6.91 2.86
N LEU A 509 -21.99 8.00 3.64
CA LEU A 509 -22.58 9.25 3.17
C LEU A 509 -21.75 9.88 2.05
N ILE A 510 -20.42 9.79 2.10
CA ILE A 510 -19.52 10.24 1.01
C ILE A 510 -19.75 9.39 -0.27
N GLU A 511 -19.84 8.06 -0.13
CA GLU A 511 -20.12 7.17 -1.26
C GLU A 511 -21.47 7.50 -1.91
N TYR A 512 -22.52 7.72 -1.11
CA TYR A 512 -23.84 8.15 -1.58
C TYR A 512 -23.78 9.50 -2.29
N ALA A 513 -23.19 10.53 -1.65
CA ALA A 513 -23.15 11.88 -2.19
C ALA A 513 -22.41 11.91 -3.54
N THR A 514 -21.31 11.18 -3.66
CA THR A 514 -20.58 11.04 -4.92
C THR A 514 -21.45 10.40 -6.03
N ALA A 515 -22.16 9.32 -5.70
CA ALA A 515 -23.06 8.67 -6.65
C ALA A 515 -24.26 9.56 -7.02
N ALA A 516 -24.85 10.25 -6.05
CA ALA A 516 -25.99 11.15 -6.25
C ALA A 516 -25.64 12.36 -7.14
N LEU A 517 -24.43 12.93 -6.98
CA LEU A 517 -23.92 13.99 -7.87
C LEU A 517 -23.77 13.50 -9.32
N THR A 518 -23.30 12.28 -9.51
CA THR A 518 -23.13 11.69 -10.86
C THR A 518 -24.46 11.61 -11.63
N VAL A 519 -25.59 11.46 -10.93
CA VAL A 519 -26.94 11.39 -11.52
C VAL A 519 -27.74 12.69 -11.36
N GLY A 520 -27.08 13.80 -11.04
CA GLY A 520 -27.71 15.14 -10.99
C GLY A 520 -28.57 15.39 -9.74
N ARG A 521 -28.49 14.59 -8.68
CA ARG A 521 -29.27 14.77 -7.44
C ARG A 521 -28.60 15.74 -6.46
N ALA A 522 -28.05 16.84 -6.96
CA ALA A 522 -27.28 17.81 -6.17
C ALA A 522 -28.08 18.41 -5.00
N ALA A 523 -29.40 18.63 -5.16
CA ALA A 523 -30.24 19.16 -4.08
C ALA A 523 -30.34 18.19 -2.90
N GLU A 524 -30.45 16.89 -3.15
CA GLU A 524 -30.47 15.85 -2.10
C GLU A 524 -29.13 15.77 -1.38
N VAL A 525 -28.01 15.95 -2.11
CA VAL A 525 -26.68 16.00 -1.51
C VAL A 525 -26.56 17.18 -0.54
N VAL A 526 -27.00 18.37 -0.93
CA VAL A 526 -27.00 19.54 -0.03
C VAL A 526 -27.83 19.28 1.23
N GLU A 527 -29.03 18.70 1.08
CA GLU A 527 -29.92 18.39 2.22
C GLU A 527 -29.26 17.44 3.22
N ARG A 528 -28.60 16.38 2.72
CA ARG A 528 -28.05 15.30 3.56
C ARG A 528 -26.66 15.59 4.13
N VAL A 529 -25.85 16.37 3.40
CA VAL A 529 -24.44 16.60 3.72
C VAL A 529 -24.21 17.90 4.48
N ARG A 530 -25.09 18.89 4.31
CA ARG A 530 -24.94 20.21 4.96
C ARG A 530 -24.82 20.09 6.47
N GLY A 531 -23.80 20.72 7.04
CA GLY A 531 -23.48 20.67 8.46
C GLY A 531 -22.36 19.69 8.83
N HIS A 532 -22.12 18.67 8.00
CA HIS A 532 -21.01 17.73 8.20
C HIS A 532 -19.64 18.30 7.82
N GLU A 533 -19.61 19.39 7.01
CA GLU A 533 -18.39 20.09 6.59
C GLU A 533 -17.73 20.92 7.69
N LEU A 534 -18.39 21.07 8.82
CA LEU A 534 -17.94 21.96 9.91
C LEU A 534 -17.02 21.26 10.90
N GLU A 535 -17.13 19.94 11.06
CA GLU A 535 -16.45 19.19 12.11
C GLU A 535 -15.97 17.82 11.67
N GLY A 536 -14.89 17.34 12.31
CA GLY A 536 -14.38 15.98 12.19
C GLY A 536 -13.41 15.76 11.03
N PRO A 537 -12.84 14.54 10.94
CA PRO A 537 -11.80 14.20 9.96
C PRO A 537 -12.26 14.34 8.51
N ARG A 538 -13.56 14.24 8.26
CA ARG A 538 -14.16 14.28 6.93
C ARG A 538 -14.77 15.61 6.54
N ALA A 539 -14.68 16.62 7.39
CA ALA A 539 -15.24 17.94 7.14
C ALA A 539 -14.84 18.51 5.77
N GLY A 540 -13.55 18.43 5.43
CA GLY A 540 -13.07 18.91 4.14
C GLY A 540 -13.63 18.13 2.94
N ARG A 541 -13.85 16.82 3.06
CA ARG A 541 -14.47 16.01 2.01
C ARG A 541 -15.93 16.41 1.81
N PHE A 542 -16.67 16.60 2.88
CA PHE A 542 -18.05 17.10 2.79
C PHE A 542 -18.11 18.51 2.21
N GLY A 543 -17.16 19.39 2.58
CA GLY A 543 -17.05 20.71 1.97
C GLY A 543 -16.84 20.65 0.46
N LEU A 544 -16.00 19.76 -0.04
CA LEU A 544 -15.77 19.58 -1.48
C LEU A 544 -17.03 19.08 -2.20
N LEU A 545 -17.73 18.09 -1.63
CA LEU A 545 -19.01 17.58 -2.19
C LEU A 545 -20.10 18.65 -2.21
N LEU A 546 -20.17 19.50 -1.17
CA LEU A 546 -21.09 20.63 -1.14
C LEU A 546 -20.72 21.69 -2.17
N ALA A 547 -19.44 22.02 -2.34
CA ALA A 547 -19.01 22.97 -3.37
C ALA A 547 -19.41 22.47 -4.77
N GLU A 548 -19.20 21.19 -5.07
CA GLU A 548 -19.63 20.57 -6.32
C GLU A 548 -21.16 20.62 -6.49
N ALA A 549 -21.93 20.27 -5.45
CA ALA A 549 -23.39 20.34 -5.47
C ALA A 549 -23.89 21.77 -5.67
N TYR A 550 -23.29 22.76 -4.99
CA TYR A 550 -23.66 24.17 -5.15
C TYR A 550 -23.36 24.69 -6.56
N VAL A 551 -22.24 24.31 -7.14
CA VAL A 551 -21.94 24.64 -8.57
C VAL A 551 -23.00 24.05 -9.49
N ALA A 552 -23.36 22.78 -9.31
CA ALA A 552 -24.39 22.12 -10.11
C ALA A 552 -25.78 22.76 -9.98
N LEU A 553 -26.09 23.38 -8.82
CA LEU A 553 -27.34 24.10 -8.55
C LEU A 553 -27.31 25.59 -8.94
N GLY A 554 -26.16 26.10 -9.44
CA GLY A 554 -25.98 27.52 -9.72
C GLY A 554 -25.87 28.42 -8.49
N ARG A 555 -25.65 27.85 -7.29
CA ARG A 555 -25.50 28.53 -6.02
C ARG A 555 -24.02 28.93 -5.80
N LEU A 556 -23.58 29.87 -6.66
CA LEU A 556 -22.14 30.17 -6.80
C LEU A 556 -21.53 30.92 -5.61
N ASP A 557 -22.34 31.68 -4.85
CA ASP A 557 -21.84 32.35 -3.66
C ASP A 557 -21.50 31.36 -2.54
N GLU A 558 -22.34 30.33 -2.36
CA GLU A 558 -22.07 29.27 -1.39
C GLU A 558 -20.89 28.39 -1.81
N ALA A 559 -20.78 28.05 -3.09
CA ALA A 559 -19.61 27.34 -3.60
C ALA A 559 -18.32 28.14 -3.39
N GLY A 560 -18.38 29.47 -3.68
CA GLY A 560 -17.27 30.39 -3.47
C GLY A 560 -16.85 30.50 -2.02
N ALA A 561 -17.81 30.58 -1.09
CA ALA A 561 -17.53 30.63 0.34
C ALA A 561 -16.69 29.42 0.83
N ILE A 562 -16.86 28.25 0.20
CA ILE A 562 -16.07 27.05 0.52
C ILE A 562 -14.72 27.08 -0.20
N LEU A 563 -14.70 27.31 -1.51
CA LEU A 563 -13.51 27.18 -2.34
C LEU A 563 -12.51 28.32 -2.12
N ASP A 564 -12.98 29.56 -1.94
CA ASP A 564 -12.11 30.72 -1.71
C ASP A 564 -11.58 30.79 -0.26
N ALA A 565 -12.15 30.01 0.69
CA ALA A 565 -11.66 29.89 2.07
C ALA A 565 -10.42 29.03 2.23
N GLY A 566 -9.95 28.36 1.18
CA GLY A 566 -8.76 27.48 1.26
C GLY A 566 -9.11 26.11 1.85
N LEU A 567 -10.08 25.44 1.25
CA LEU A 567 -10.54 24.10 1.65
C LEU A 567 -9.41 23.08 1.70
N VAL A 568 -9.23 22.40 2.84
CA VAL A 568 -8.32 21.27 3.00
C VAL A 568 -9.13 19.97 3.04
N VAL A 569 -8.82 19.04 2.12
CA VAL A 569 -9.44 17.70 2.06
C VAL A 569 -8.42 16.66 2.48
N PRO A 570 -8.42 16.21 3.75
CA PRO A 570 -7.37 15.33 4.28
C PRO A 570 -7.20 14.02 3.52
N ASP A 571 -8.28 13.48 2.99
CA ASP A 571 -8.36 12.21 2.25
C ASP A 571 -8.28 12.39 0.73
N ILE A 572 -7.69 13.51 0.24
CA ILE A 572 -7.45 13.66 -1.21
C ILE A 572 -6.58 12.49 -1.70
N ARG A 573 -7.03 11.84 -2.79
CA ARG A 573 -6.32 10.69 -3.34
C ARG A 573 -5.19 11.13 -4.26
N GLU A 574 -4.09 10.37 -4.28
CA GLU A 574 -3.00 10.55 -5.22
C GLU A 574 -3.51 10.60 -6.67
N GLY A 575 -3.07 11.62 -7.41
CA GLY A 575 -3.47 11.84 -8.80
C GLY A 575 -4.92 12.29 -9.02
N ALA A 576 -5.69 12.59 -7.93
CA ALA A 576 -7.06 13.07 -8.06
C ALA A 576 -7.11 14.43 -8.78
N ALA A 577 -7.99 14.51 -9.77
CA ALA A 577 -8.27 15.74 -10.50
C ALA A 577 -9.48 16.52 -9.91
N THR A 578 -10.13 16.01 -8.87
CA THR A 578 -11.40 16.51 -8.34
C THR A 578 -11.38 18.00 -8.02
N PHE A 579 -10.33 18.47 -7.34
CA PHE A 579 -10.19 19.91 -7.09
C PHE A 579 -10.12 20.72 -8.37
N THR A 580 -9.35 20.25 -9.36
CA THR A 580 -9.22 20.92 -10.67
C THR A 580 -10.56 20.95 -11.41
N GLU A 581 -11.31 19.86 -11.38
CA GLU A 581 -12.60 19.74 -12.04
C GLU A 581 -13.65 20.65 -11.39
N VAL A 582 -13.78 20.63 -10.08
CA VAL A 582 -14.72 21.49 -9.34
C VAL A 582 -14.35 22.96 -9.49
N TRP A 583 -13.06 23.32 -9.41
CA TRP A 583 -12.61 24.70 -9.64
C TRP A 583 -12.92 25.19 -11.04
N LYS A 584 -12.62 24.40 -12.08
CA LYS A 584 -12.95 24.75 -13.47
C LYS A 584 -14.46 24.93 -13.70
N ALA A 585 -15.27 24.03 -13.15
CA ALA A 585 -16.72 24.12 -13.24
C ALA A 585 -17.25 25.39 -12.54
N TYR A 586 -16.71 25.73 -11.37
CA TYR A 586 -17.04 26.93 -10.62
C TYR A 586 -16.69 28.20 -11.40
N GLU A 587 -15.47 28.30 -11.93
CA GLU A 587 -15.03 29.44 -12.73
C GLU A 587 -15.84 29.60 -14.02
N ALA A 588 -16.14 28.52 -14.73
CA ALA A 588 -16.97 28.51 -15.92
C ALA A 588 -18.40 29.01 -15.63
N ALA A 589 -18.99 28.53 -14.51
CA ALA A 589 -20.33 28.96 -14.10
C ALA A 589 -20.40 30.46 -13.73
N ARG A 590 -19.29 31.01 -13.20
CA ARG A 590 -19.18 32.46 -12.91
C ARG A 590 -18.88 33.31 -14.16
N GLY A 591 -18.53 32.70 -15.29
CA GLY A 591 -18.03 33.41 -16.45
C GLY A 591 -16.61 33.98 -16.25
N THR A 592 -15.83 33.41 -15.36
CA THR A 592 -14.43 33.77 -15.03
C THR A 592 -13.48 32.65 -15.39
N ASN A 593 -12.16 32.90 -15.33
CA ASN A 593 -11.14 31.90 -15.64
C ASN A 593 -9.89 32.16 -14.78
N ARG A 594 -10.08 32.20 -13.45
CA ARG A 594 -8.95 32.30 -12.54
C ARG A 594 -8.13 31.01 -12.57
N PRO A 595 -6.79 31.08 -12.48
CA PRO A 595 -5.96 29.88 -12.43
C PRO A 595 -6.29 29.05 -11.18
N LEU A 596 -6.07 27.74 -11.28
CA LEU A 596 -6.18 26.85 -10.13
C LEU A 596 -5.20 27.31 -9.03
N PRO A 597 -5.68 27.54 -7.80
CA PRO A 597 -4.78 27.86 -6.70
C PRO A 597 -3.73 26.75 -6.49
N PRO A 598 -2.44 27.07 -6.26
CA PRO A 598 -1.38 26.07 -6.17
C PRO A 598 -1.64 24.99 -5.09
N HIS A 599 -2.27 25.34 -3.98
CA HIS A 599 -2.60 24.41 -2.90
C HIS A 599 -3.73 23.41 -3.25
N TYR A 600 -4.43 23.60 -4.35
CA TYR A 600 -5.40 22.66 -4.93
C TYR A 600 -4.82 21.82 -6.06
N ASP A 601 -3.58 22.05 -6.46
CA ASP A 601 -2.94 21.30 -7.52
C ASP A 601 -2.26 20.04 -6.98
N PHE A 602 -2.97 18.92 -7.10
CA PHE A 602 -2.48 17.58 -6.78
C PHE A 602 -2.22 16.73 -8.03
N ARG A 603 -2.18 17.35 -9.20
CA ARG A 603 -2.03 16.63 -10.47
C ARG A 603 -0.60 16.12 -10.65
N MET A 604 -0.49 14.85 -10.98
CA MET A 604 0.78 14.14 -11.19
C MET A 604 1.24 14.14 -12.66
N ARG A 605 0.42 14.70 -13.56
CA ARG A 605 0.64 14.68 -15.01
C ARG A 605 0.24 16.02 -15.65
N PRO A 606 0.69 16.30 -16.92
CA PRO A 606 0.21 17.47 -17.66
C PRO A 606 -1.32 17.47 -17.78
N GLU A 607 -1.90 18.65 -17.96
CA GLU A 607 -3.27 18.74 -18.46
C GLU A 607 -3.35 18.10 -19.85
N ALA A 608 -4.42 17.31 -20.08
CA ALA A 608 -4.69 16.69 -21.37
C ALA A 608 -5.11 17.75 -22.41
#